data_61ac604bc3dfd1a86af53ee3fe88fe0f
#
_entry.id   61ac604bc3dfd1a86af53ee3fe88fe0f
#
_cell.length_a   1.000
_cell.length_b   1.000
_cell.length_c   1.000
_cell.angle_alpha   90.00
_cell.angle_beta   90.00
_cell.angle_gamma   90.00
#
_symmetry.space_group_name_H-M   'P 1'
#
loop_
_entity.id
_entity.type
_entity.pdbx_description
1 polymer ?
#
loop_
_entity_poly.entity_id
_entity_poly.type
_entity_poly.pdbx_seq_one_letter_code
_entity_poly.pdbx_strand_id
1 'polypeptide(L)'
;MIEIKIQSKAFDISNEMKKISKLNADGATVTFMGSVRDLEYENLETLEIEYFPKMAKKVLNKTAKDAYKNWNLSRCIIIHRYGKLKTGDPIVLIITSSPHRKEAFKANEYIIDFLKTNAPFWKKENTEKKSYWVSQKN
;
A
#
# COMPACT_ATOMS: atom_id res chain seq x y z
N MET A 1 16.38 5.05 1.79
CA MET A 1 15.48 5.28 2.95
C MET A 1 14.22 4.43 2.83
N ILE A 2 13.92 3.69 3.86
CA ILE A 2 12.70 2.86 3.94
C ILE A 2 11.80 3.45 5.02
N GLU A 3 10.54 3.69 4.68
CA GLU A 3 9.55 4.20 5.62
C GLU A 3 8.28 3.35 5.54
N ILE A 4 7.86 2.81 6.67
CA ILE A 4 6.66 1.98 6.78
C ILE A 4 5.72 2.63 7.78
N LYS A 5 4.48 2.90 7.35
CA LYS A 5 3.43 3.41 8.22
C LYS A 5 2.19 2.56 8.11
N ILE A 6 1.63 2.18 9.24
CA ILE A 6 0.33 1.50 9.32
C ILE A 6 -0.54 2.40 10.18
N GLN A 7 -1.60 2.95 9.60
CA GLN A 7 -2.37 3.99 10.24
C GLN A 7 -3.86 3.91 9.87
N SER A 8 -4.72 4.38 10.75
CA SER A 8 -6.16 4.48 10.46
C SER A 8 -6.51 5.74 9.68
N LYS A 9 -5.76 6.81 9.92
CA LYS A 9 -6.01 8.11 9.29
C LYS A 9 -5.61 8.11 7.82
N ALA A 10 -6.24 8.98 7.04
CA ALA A 10 -5.85 9.21 5.66
C ALA A 10 -4.41 9.74 5.59
N PHE A 11 -3.73 9.42 4.52
CA PHE A 11 -2.41 9.97 4.24
C PHE A 11 -2.53 11.10 3.20
N ASP A 12 -1.57 12.01 3.22
CA ASP A 12 -1.51 13.12 2.29
C ASP A 12 -0.43 12.84 1.23
N ILE A 13 -0.88 12.52 0.02
CA ILE A 13 0.01 12.17 -1.10
C ILE A 13 0.92 13.34 -1.45
N SER A 14 0.40 14.57 -1.44
CA SER A 14 1.19 15.75 -1.74
C SER A 14 2.36 15.92 -0.78
N ASN A 15 2.12 15.71 0.52
CA ASN A 15 3.17 15.78 1.52
C ASN A 15 4.23 14.71 1.32
N GLU A 16 3.80 13.49 0.99
CA GLU A 16 4.73 12.39 0.74
C GLU A 16 5.58 12.67 -0.51
N MET A 17 4.97 13.19 -1.57
CA MET A 17 5.68 13.54 -2.80
C MET A 17 6.66 14.70 -2.61
N LYS A 18 6.32 15.66 -1.77
CA LYS A 18 7.24 16.80 -1.45
C LYS A 18 8.52 16.31 -0.79
N LYS A 19 8.45 15.29 0.05
CA LYS A 19 9.65 14.73 0.68
C LYS A 19 10.60 14.11 -0.35
N ILE A 20 10.06 13.61 -1.46
CA ILE A 20 10.82 12.91 -2.50
C ILE A 20 11.51 13.87 -3.45
N SER A 21 10.91 14.99 -3.76
CA SER A 21 11.34 15.90 -4.82
C SER A 21 12.71 16.56 -4.60
N LYS A 22 13.36 16.29 -3.46
CA LYS A 22 14.63 16.94 -3.10
C LYS A 22 15.86 16.06 -3.29
N LEU A 23 15.72 14.84 -3.81
CA LEU A 23 16.85 13.93 -4.01
C LEU A 23 17.36 13.98 -5.45
N ASN A 24 18.61 14.40 -5.61
CA ASN A 24 19.23 14.58 -6.93
C ASN A 24 19.59 13.28 -7.63
N ALA A 25 19.69 12.18 -6.90
CA ALA A 25 20.13 10.89 -7.46
C ALA A 25 18.99 10.10 -8.12
N ASP A 26 17.74 10.51 -7.93
CA ASP A 26 16.58 9.76 -8.40
C ASP A 26 16.17 10.21 -9.79
N GLY A 27 16.30 9.33 -10.77
CA GLY A 27 15.79 9.57 -12.11
C GLY A 27 14.33 9.18 -12.26
N ALA A 28 13.81 8.35 -11.34
CA ALA A 28 12.44 7.86 -11.43
C ALA A 28 11.83 7.64 -10.06
N THR A 29 10.56 8.02 -9.94
CA THR A 29 9.72 7.73 -8.77
C THR A 29 8.40 7.18 -9.28
N VAL A 30 8.02 6.01 -8.77
CA VAL A 30 6.75 5.37 -9.11
C VAL A 30 5.88 5.37 -7.86
N THR A 31 4.66 5.85 -8.02
CA THR A 31 3.68 5.91 -6.94
C THR A 31 2.45 5.09 -7.31
N PHE A 32 2.10 4.14 -6.46
CA PHE A 32 0.86 3.39 -6.56
C PHE A 32 -0.03 3.76 -5.39
N MET A 33 -1.29 4.06 -5.68
CA MET A 33 -2.31 4.26 -4.65
C MET A 33 -3.48 3.33 -4.93
N GLY A 34 -3.81 2.50 -3.93
CA GLY A 34 -5.02 1.69 -3.98
C GLY A 34 -6.14 2.34 -3.19
N SER A 35 -7.35 2.26 -3.70
CA SER A 35 -8.53 2.86 -3.08
C SER A 35 -9.66 1.84 -2.97
N VAL A 36 -10.60 2.12 -2.07
CA VAL A 36 -11.81 1.31 -1.93
C VAL A 36 -12.72 1.58 -3.13
N ARG A 37 -13.00 0.55 -3.89
CA ARG A 37 -13.97 0.66 -5.00
C ARG A 37 -15.29 0.02 -4.62
N ASP A 38 -16.36 0.45 -5.26
CA ASP A 38 -17.69 -0.14 -5.08
C ASP A 38 -17.72 -1.57 -5.63
N LEU A 39 -18.73 -2.32 -5.19
CA LEU A 39 -18.95 -3.67 -5.66
C LEU A 39 -19.70 -3.64 -6.98
N GLU A 40 -19.52 -4.68 -7.78
CA GLU A 40 -20.09 -4.75 -9.13
C GLU A 40 -21.63 -4.82 -9.14
N TYR A 41 -22.21 -5.57 -8.18
CA TYR A 41 -23.64 -5.85 -8.17
C TYR A 41 -24.41 -5.28 -6.98
N GLU A 42 -23.73 -4.60 -6.07
CA GLU A 42 -24.34 -4.00 -4.89
C GLU A 42 -23.47 -2.86 -4.37
N ASN A 43 -24.04 -2.00 -3.55
CA ASN A 43 -23.31 -0.89 -2.97
C ASN A 43 -22.54 -1.34 -1.73
N LEU A 44 -21.27 -1.07 -1.72
CA LEU A 44 -20.43 -1.28 -0.55
C LEU A 44 -20.64 -0.12 0.44
N GLU A 45 -21.05 -0.43 1.67
CA GLU A 45 -21.13 0.59 2.70
C GLU A 45 -19.78 0.89 3.31
N THR A 46 -19.09 -0.15 3.78
CA THR A 46 -17.76 -0.01 4.35
C THR A 46 -16.89 -1.20 4.02
N LEU A 47 -15.59 -0.95 3.96
CA LEU A 47 -14.55 -1.96 3.98
C LEU A 47 -13.83 -1.85 5.31
N GLU A 48 -13.84 -2.91 6.11
CA GLU A 48 -13.06 -2.98 7.33
C GLU A 48 -11.77 -3.72 7.10
N ILE A 49 -10.67 -3.12 7.51
CA ILE A 49 -9.35 -3.73 7.41
C ILE A 49 -8.82 -3.97 8.81
N GLU A 50 -8.56 -5.26 9.11
CA GLU A 50 -7.97 -5.67 10.37
C GLU A 50 -6.55 -6.19 10.13
N TYR A 51 -5.71 -6.11 11.15
CA TYR A 51 -4.31 -6.54 11.04
C TYR A 51 -3.74 -6.92 12.40
N PHE A 52 -2.67 -7.72 12.38
CA PHE A 52 -1.86 -7.98 13.58
C PHE A 52 -0.67 -7.04 13.58
N PRO A 53 -0.58 -6.08 14.51
CA PRO A 53 0.41 -5.00 14.44
C PRO A 53 1.87 -5.46 14.30
N LYS A 54 2.29 -6.39 15.15
CA LYS A 54 3.69 -6.88 15.13
C LYS A 54 4.02 -7.62 13.84
N MET A 55 3.12 -8.50 13.42
CA MET A 55 3.31 -9.29 12.20
C MET A 55 3.30 -8.40 10.97
N ALA A 56 2.35 -7.47 10.89
CA ALA A 56 2.23 -6.56 9.76
C ALA A 56 3.48 -5.71 9.60
N LYS A 57 3.94 -5.11 10.68
CA LYS A 57 5.15 -4.29 10.65
C LYS A 57 6.37 -5.09 10.20
N LYS A 58 6.54 -6.30 10.74
CA LYS A 58 7.65 -7.18 10.38
C LYS A 58 7.62 -7.56 8.90
N VAL A 59 6.45 -7.95 8.40
CA VAL A 59 6.28 -8.38 7.02
C VAL A 59 6.50 -7.22 6.05
N LEU A 60 5.94 -6.05 6.33
CA LEU A 60 6.11 -4.88 5.47
C LEU A 60 7.56 -4.41 5.44
N ASN A 61 8.23 -4.40 6.59
CA ASN A 61 9.64 -4.04 6.64
C ASN A 61 10.50 -5.00 5.83
N LYS A 62 10.25 -6.30 5.95
CA LYS A 62 10.99 -7.31 5.18
C LYS A 62 10.76 -7.14 3.68
N THR A 63 9.51 -6.95 3.27
CA THR A 63 9.16 -6.75 1.87
C THR A 63 9.83 -5.51 1.30
N ALA A 64 9.81 -4.41 2.04
CA ALA A 64 10.47 -3.17 1.63
C ALA A 64 11.98 -3.34 1.52
N LYS A 65 12.61 -4.02 2.47
CA LYS A 65 14.05 -4.29 2.44
C LYS A 65 14.43 -5.17 1.25
N ASP A 66 13.64 -6.20 0.96
CA ASP A 66 13.88 -7.07 -0.18
C ASP A 66 13.80 -6.28 -1.50
N ALA A 67 12.76 -5.45 -1.65
CA ALA A 67 12.60 -4.60 -2.83
C ALA A 67 13.74 -3.57 -2.94
N TYR A 68 14.08 -2.94 -1.84
CA TYR A 68 15.13 -1.93 -1.77
C TYR A 68 16.47 -2.48 -2.26
N LYS A 69 16.79 -3.69 -1.79
CA LYS A 69 18.04 -4.36 -2.15
C LYS A 69 18.03 -4.90 -3.59
N ASN A 70 16.94 -5.55 -3.98
CA ASN A 70 16.87 -6.24 -5.27
C ASN A 70 16.84 -5.29 -6.47
N TRP A 71 16.26 -4.11 -6.29
CA TRP A 71 16.11 -3.13 -7.38
C TRP A 71 16.83 -1.81 -7.14
N ASN A 72 17.83 -1.83 -6.26
CA ASN A 72 18.68 -0.66 -6.02
C ASN A 72 17.87 0.63 -5.80
N LEU A 73 16.90 0.58 -4.90
CA LEU A 73 16.09 1.74 -4.59
C LEU A 73 16.86 2.72 -3.72
N SER A 74 16.62 4.00 -3.91
CA SER A 74 17.06 5.05 -3.00
C SER A 74 16.01 5.30 -1.92
N ARG A 75 14.75 4.98 -2.23
CA ARG A 75 13.62 5.24 -1.34
C ARG A 75 12.52 4.22 -1.56
N CYS A 76 11.95 3.73 -0.46
CA CYS A 76 10.78 2.86 -0.46
C CYS A 76 9.85 3.27 0.66
N ILE A 77 8.66 3.73 0.33
CA ILE A 77 7.65 4.15 1.30
C ILE A 77 6.42 3.29 1.11
N ILE A 78 5.95 2.69 2.20
CA ILE A 78 4.70 1.92 2.21
C ILE A 78 3.82 2.47 3.33
N ILE A 79 2.64 2.96 2.98
CA ILE A 79 1.65 3.41 3.96
C ILE A 79 0.39 2.57 3.74
N HIS A 80 -0.03 1.86 4.77
CA HIS A 80 -1.24 1.04 4.70
C HIS A 80 -2.21 1.44 5.79
N ARG A 81 -3.47 1.66 5.41
CA ARG A 81 -4.51 2.02 6.36
C ARG A 81 -5.21 0.77 6.90
N TYR A 82 -5.79 0.92 8.08
CA TYR A 82 -6.66 -0.07 8.69
C TYR A 82 -7.92 0.62 9.22
N GLY A 83 -8.89 -0.18 9.69
CA GLY A 83 -10.14 0.31 10.22
C GLY A 83 -11.24 0.36 9.18
N LYS A 84 -12.26 1.14 9.43
CA LYS A 84 -13.42 1.28 8.53
C LYS A 84 -13.16 2.33 7.48
N LEU A 85 -13.24 1.93 6.22
CA LEU A 85 -13.07 2.79 5.07
C LEU A 85 -14.33 2.78 4.21
N LYS A 86 -14.53 3.86 3.48
CA LYS A 86 -15.67 4.02 2.57
C LYS A 86 -15.18 3.99 1.13
N THR A 87 -16.10 3.76 0.20
CA THR A 87 -15.83 3.83 -1.23
C THR A 87 -15.13 5.13 -1.58
N GLY A 88 -14.03 5.04 -2.32
CA GLY A 88 -13.21 6.18 -2.69
C GLY A 88 -12.07 6.49 -1.73
N ASP A 89 -12.10 5.95 -0.51
CA ASP A 89 -11.02 6.18 0.43
C ASP A 89 -9.74 5.49 -0.01
N PRO A 90 -8.58 6.15 0.10
CA PRO A 90 -7.29 5.49 -0.13
C PRO A 90 -7.04 4.40 0.92
N ILE A 91 -6.48 3.29 0.48
CA ILE A 91 -6.11 2.17 1.35
C ILE A 91 -4.61 2.10 1.55
N VAL A 92 -3.87 2.20 0.46
CA VAL A 92 -2.44 1.94 0.45
C VAL A 92 -1.72 2.90 -0.49
N LEU A 93 -0.54 3.32 -0.08
CA LEU A 93 0.36 4.13 -0.89
C LEU A 93 1.71 3.44 -0.91
N ILE A 94 2.25 3.21 -2.11
CA ILE A 94 3.57 2.63 -2.29
C ILE A 94 4.37 3.55 -3.18
N ILE A 95 5.50 4.05 -2.68
CA ILE A 95 6.39 4.93 -3.43
C ILE A 95 7.76 4.29 -3.51
N THR A 96 8.26 4.13 -4.72
CA THR A 96 9.60 3.59 -4.97
C THR A 96 10.37 4.55 -5.85
N SER A 97 11.61 4.87 -5.43
CA SER A 97 12.50 5.75 -6.20
C SER A 97 13.81 5.04 -6.49
N SER A 98 14.32 5.25 -7.68
CA SER A 98 15.61 4.71 -8.11
C SER A 98 16.23 5.59 -9.18
N PRO A 99 17.52 5.39 -9.51
CA PRO A 99 18.14 6.13 -10.62
C PRO A 99 17.43 5.93 -11.95
N HIS A 100 16.84 4.75 -12.19
CA HIS A 100 16.19 4.42 -13.46
C HIS A 100 14.78 3.89 -13.27
N ARG A 101 13.89 4.21 -14.23
CA ARG A 101 12.46 3.87 -14.15
C ARG A 101 12.17 2.37 -14.07
N LYS A 102 12.97 1.57 -14.71
CA LYS A 102 12.74 0.13 -14.81
C LYS A 102 12.72 -0.54 -13.44
N GLU A 103 13.69 -0.21 -12.62
CA GLU A 103 13.80 -0.73 -11.26
C GLU A 103 12.69 -0.18 -10.37
N ALA A 104 12.34 1.09 -10.53
CA ALA A 104 11.28 1.71 -9.75
C ALA A 104 9.91 1.04 -10.00
N PHE A 105 9.59 0.75 -11.26
CA PHE A 105 8.36 0.03 -11.61
C PHE A 105 8.37 -1.40 -11.08
N LYS A 106 9.45 -2.13 -11.28
CA LYS A 106 9.55 -3.52 -10.83
C LYS A 106 9.41 -3.66 -9.32
N ALA A 107 10.09 -2.80 -8.58
CA ALA A 107 10.02 -2.81 -7.13
C ALA A 107 8.60 -2.50 -6.64
N ASN A 108 7.94 -1.52 -7.23
CA ASN A 108 6.59 -1.14 -6.86
C ASN A 108 5.61 -2.29 -7.11
N GLU A 109 5.68 -2.92 -8.28
CA GLU A 109 4.86 -4.07 -8.63
C GLU A 109 5.09 -5.25 -7.69
N TYR A 110 6.35 -5.56 -7.39
CA TYR A 110 6.69 -6.61 -6.43
C TYR A 110 6.03 -6.37 -5.06
N ILE A 111 6.10 -5.14 -4.57
CA ILE A 111 5.52 -4.81 -3.27
C ILE A 111 4.00 -4.97 -3.28
N ILE A 112 3.32 -4.43 -4.29
CA ILE A 112 1.86 -4.52 -4.32
C ILE A 112 1.37 -5.96 -4.52
N ASP A 113 2.06 -6.74 -5.33
CA ASP A 113 1.72 -8.16 -5.51
C ASP A 113 1.87 -8.92 -4.20
N PHE A 114 2.95 -8.66 -3.46
CA PHE A 114 3.17 -9.27 -2.17
C PHE A 114 2.07 -8.89 -1.17
N LEU A 115 1.70 -7.61 -1.12
CA LEU A 115 0.65 -7.14 -0.22
C LEU A 115 -0.71 -7.75 -0.52
N LYS A 116 -1.00 -8.04 -1.78
CA LYS A 116 -2.28 -8.65 -2.16
C LYS A 116 -2.36 -10.13 -1.84
N THR A 117 -1.25 -10.82 -1.78
CA THR A 117 -1.23 -12.27 -1.59
C THR A 117 -0.78 -12.72 -0.22
N ASN A 118 0.11 -11.98 0.43
CA ASN A 118 0.78 -12.42 1.66
C ASN A 118 0.70 -11.43 2.82
N ALA A 119 0.08 -10.27 2.61
CA ALA A 119 0.03 -9.27 3.67
C ALA A 119 -0.87 -9.73 4.82
N PRO A 120 -0.48 -9.46 6.08
CA PRO A 120 -1.28 -9.82 7.23
C PRO A 120 -2.38 -8.80 7.50
N PHE A 121 -3.17 -8.53 6.48
CA PHE A 121 -4.35 -7.67 6.53
C PHE A 121 -5.56 -8.48 6.10
N TRP A 122 -6.63 -8.40 6.87
CA TRP A 122 -7.90 -9.04 6.56
C TRP A 122 -8.93 -7.99 6.25
N LYS A 123 -9.67 -8.20 5.18
CA LYS A 123 -10.68 -7.26 4.68
C LYS A 123 -12.07 -7.86 4.82
N LYS A 124 -12.98 -7.08 5.40
CA LYS A 124 -14.38 -7.44 5.54
C LYS A 124 -15.22 -6.42 4.81
N GLU A 125 -15.99 -6.88 3.84
CA GLU A 125 -16.91 -6.03 3.08
C GLU A 125 -18.27 -6.03 3.75
N ASN A 126 -18.81 -4.83 4.02
CA ASN A 126 -20.12 -4.63 4.63
C ASN A 126 -21.05 -3.94 3.64
N THR A 127 -22.16 -4.59 3.32
CA THR A 127 -23.22 -4.04 2.48
C THR A 127 -24.49 -3.91 3.33
N GLU A 128 -25.56 -3.34 2.77
CA GLU A 128 -26.84 -3.27 3.49
C GLU A 128 -27.38 -4.66 3.89
N LYS A 129 -27.04 -5.69 3.11
CA LYS A 129 -27.63 -7.03 3.26
C LYS A 129 -26.74 -8.00 4.02
N LYS A 130 -25.41 -7.83 4.00
CA LYS A 130 -24.50 -8.84 4.54
C LYS A 130 -23.13 -8.27 4.85
N SER A 131 -22.38 -9.05 5.63
CA SER A 131 -20.98 -8.82 5.92
C SER A 131 -20.22 -10.10 5.61
N TYR A 132 -19.06 -9.99 4.97
CA TYR A 132 -18.24 -11.17 4.67
C TYR A 132 -16.76 -10.81 4.54
N TRP A 133 -15.92 -11.76 4.88
CA TRP A 133 -14.48 -11.62 4.73
C TRP A 133 -14.07 -11.85 3.28
N VAL A 134 -13.20 -10.98 2.78
CA VAL A 134 -12.69 -11.07 1.41
C VAL A 134 -11.52 -12.04 1.37
N SER A 135 -11.54 -12.94 0.38
CA SER A 135 -10.41 -13.82 0.14
C SER A 135 -9.21 -13.02 -0.39
N GLN A 136 -7.99 -13.41 0.03
CA GLN A 136 -6.75 -12.78 -0.43
C GLN A 136 -6.40 -13.20 -1.86
N LYS A 137 -7.27 -12.88 -2.81
CA LYS A 137 -7.02 -13.10 -4.23
C LYS A 137 -7.02 -11.78 -4.96
N ASN A 138 -6.28 -11.75 -6.04
CA ASN A 138 -6.24 -10.60 -6.93
C ASN A 138 -7.61 -10.24 -7.48
#